data_2a87bef2d6b4c2a2e12b4876df31088b
#
_entry.id   2a87bef2d6b4c2a2e12b4876df31088b
#
_cell.length_a   1.000
_cell.length_b   1.000
_cell.length_c   1.000
_cell.angle_alpha   90.00
_cell.angle_beta   90.00
_cell.angle_gamma   90.00
#
_symmetry.space_group_name_H-M   'P 1'
#
loop_
_entity.id
_entity.type
_entity.pdbx_description
1 polymer ?
#
loop_
_entity_poly.entity_id
_entity_poly.type
_entity_poly.pdbx_seq_one_letter_code
_entity_poly.pdbx_strand_id
1 'polypeptide(L)'
;MCIRDSPCRLQANTTGQSLYNEEVVYERHRHRYEFNNSYRTLLMESGYVISGTSPDGRLVELIELKNHPFFIACQYHPEFLSRPGKPHPLFGGLIQAAQMRVPSSPSEAFNPQSKIIEKKSLEQQ
;
A
#
# COMPACT_ATOMS: atom_id res chain seq x y z
N MET A 1 -24.70 -10.07 4.39
CA MET A 1 -23.85 -9.29 3.47
C MET A 1 -23.22 -10.23 2.46
N CYS A 2 -23.50 -10.04 1.18
CA CYS A 2 -22.97 -10.93 0.12
C CYS A 2 -21.56 -10.48 -0.29
N ILE A 3 -20.64 -11.42 -0.39
CA ILE A 3 -19.35 -11.22 -1.05
C ILE A 3 -19.62 -11.16 -2.54
N ARG A 4 -19.14 -10.12 -3.21
CA ARG A 4 -19.30 -9.95 -4.66
C ARG A 4 -17.99 -9.58 -5.32
N ASP A 5 -17.82 -10.02 -6.55
CA ASP A 5 -16.74 -9.54 -7.41
C ASP A 5 -17.13 -8.19 -7.99
N SER A 6 -16.22 -7.22 -7.86
CA SER A 6 -16.42 -5.87 -8.37
C SER A 6 -15.18 -5.42 -9.12
N PRO A 7 -15.34 -4.75 -10.27
CA PRO A 7 -14.22 -4.22 -11.03
C PRO A 7 -13.60 -3.02 -10.32
N CYS A 8 -12.27 -2.99 -10.31
CA CYS A 8 -11.47 -1.87 -9.86
C CYS A 8 -10.57 -1.43 -11.02
N ARG A 9 -10.68 -0.16 -11.43
CA ARG A 9 -9.79 0.44 -12.42
C ARG A 9 -8.57 0.98 -11.71
N LEU A 10 -7.40 0.54 -12.16
CA LEU A 10 -6.11 0.96 -11.62
C LEU A 10 -5.56 2.17 -12.39
N GLN A 11 -5.07 3.14 -11.66
CA GLN A 11 -4.49 4.35 -12.21
C GLN A 11 -3.09 4.05 -12.75
N ALA A 12 -2.77 4.55 -13.94
CA ALA A 12 -1.45 4.41 -14.54
C ALA A 12 -0.36 5.07 -13.67
N ASN A 13 0.85 4.54 -13.72
CA ASN A 13 2.03 5.04 -12.99
C ASN A 13 1.86 5.00 -11.47
N THR A 14 1.12 4.03 -10.96
CA THR A 14 0.97 3.76 -9.54
C THR A 14 1.61 2.42 -9.16
N THR A 15 1.97 2.26 -7.90
CA THR A 15 2.47 0.97 -7.38
C THR A 15 1.40 -0.11 -7.52
N GLY A 16 0.15 0.22 -7.22
CA GLY A 16 -0.98 -0.71 -7.38
C GLY A 16 -1.06 -1.25 -8.80
N GLN A 17 -1.05 -0.39 -9.80
CA GLN A 17 -1.12 -0.82 -11.20
C GLN A 17 0.10 -1.67 -11.60
N SER A 18 1.29 -1.32 -11.15
CA SER A 18 2.51 -2.09 -11.47
C SER A 18 2.50 -3.49 -10.86
N LEU A 19 1.93 -3.68 -9.68
CA LEU A 19 1.83 -4.98 -9.01
C LEU A 19 0.85 -5.93 -9.72
N TYR A 20 -0.28 -5.41 -10.15
CA TYR A 20 -1.26 -6.18 -10.91
C TYR A 20 -0.89 -6.37 -12.37
N ASN A 21 -0.17 -5.40 -12.95
CA ASN A 21 0.14 -5.32 -14.37
C ASN A 21 -1.10 -5.39 -15.27
N GLU A 22 -2.20 -4.83 -14.81
CA GLU A 22 -3.49 -4.77 -15.48
C GLU A 22 -4.12 -3.39 -15.28
N GLU A 23 -5.01 -2.99 -16.17
CA GLU A 23 -5.76 -1.74 -16.05
C GLU A 23 -7.01 -1.89 -15.20
N VAL A 24 -7.69 -3.02 -15.30
CA VAL A 24 -8.89 -3.35 -14.55
C VAL A 24 -8.75 -4.72 -13.92
N VAL A 25 -9.00 -4.80 -12.63
CA VAL A 25 -8.98 -6.06 -11.87
C VAL A 25 -10.32 -6.29 -11.20
N TYR A 26 -10.63 -7.54 -10.92
CA TYR A 26 -11.83 -7.94 -10.21
C TYR A 26 -11.45 -8.43 -8.83
N GLU A 27 -12.02 -7.78 -7.80
CA GLU A 27 -11.72 -8.07 -6.41
C GLU A 27 -12.98 -8.37 -5.61
N ARG A 28 -12.82 -9.07 -4.50
CA ARG A 28 -13.91 -9.51 -3.63
C ARG A 28 -14.23 -8.44 -2.60
N HIS A 29 -15.43 -7.87 -2.67
CA HIS A 29 -15.91 -6.82 -1.78
C HIS A 29 -16.94 -7.35 -0.78
N ARG A 30 -16.82 -6.89 0.46
CA ARG A 30 -17.73 -7.21 1.55
C ARG A 30 -18.05 -6.01 2.45
N HIS A 31 -17.61 -4.83 2.10
CA HIS A 31 -17.82 -3.65 2.93
C HIS A 31 -19.25 -3.08 2.79
N ARG A 32 -19.74 -2.48 3.85
CA ARG A 32 -21.06 -1.86 3.93
C ARG A 32 -21.01 -0.37 3.61
N TYR A 33 -19.91 0.28 3.92
CA TYR A 33 -19.70 1.71 3.75
C TYR A 33 -18.64 1.96 2.70
N GLU A 34 -18.78 3.07 2.00
CA GLU A 34 -17.85 3.51 0.97
C GLU A 34 -16.97 4.64 1.49
N PHE A 35 -15.85 4.88 0.82
CA PHE A 35 -15.00 6.02 1.09
C PHE A 35 -15.78 7.32 0.86
N ASN A 36 -15.73 8.25 1.82
CA ASN A 36 -16.39 9.54 1.67
C ASN A 36 -15.60 10.45 0.74
N ASN A 37 -16.17 10.71 -0.43
CA ASN A 37 -15.55 11.51 -1.49
C ASN A 37 -15.23 12.96 -1.08
N SER A 38 -15.85 13.48 -0.02
CA SER A 38 -15.51 14.81 0.52
C SER A 38 -14.08 14.91 1.02
N TYR A 39 -13.45 13.78 1.36
CA TYR A 39 -12.07 13.71 1.83
C TYR A 39 -11.03 13.46 0.74
N ARG A 40 -11.42 13.33 -0.53
CA ARG A 40 -10.47 13.04 -1.63
C ARG A 40 -9.36 14.10 -1.72
N THR A 41 -9.73 15.37 -1.76
CA THR A 41 -8.78 16.47 -1.88
C THR A 41 -7.82 16.50 -0.69
N LEU A 42 -8.34 16.39 0.52
CA LEU A 42 -7.51 16.33 1.73
C LEU A 42 -6.53 15.16 1.71
N LEU A 43 -6.98 13.99 1.28
CA LEU A 43 -6.15 12.79 1.16
C LEU A 43 -5.00 13.01 0.17
N MET A 44 -5.30 13.58 -1.00
CA MET A 44 -4.30 13.86 -2.04
C MET A 44 -3.29 14.94 -1.60
N GLU A 45 -3.75 15.99 -0.93
CA GLU A 45 -2.89 17.03 -0.36
C GLU A 45 -1.97 16.50 0.74
N SER A 46 -2.39 15.44 1.43
CA SER A 46 -1.59 14.75 2.45
C SER A 46 -0.56 13.76 1.87
N GLY A 47 -0.40 13.71 0.54
CA GLY A 47 0.59 12.86 -0.13
C GLY A 47 0.09 11.48 -0.55
N TYR A 48 -1.19 11.18 -0.36
CA TYR A 48 -1.79 9.94 -0.85
C TYR A 48 -2.15 10.02 -2.32
N VAL A 49 -2.13 8.88 -2.97
CA VAL A 49 -2.57 8.70 -4.36
C VAL A 49 -3.76 7.77 -4.37
N ILE A 50 -4.82 8.16 -5.06
CA ILE A 50 -5.94 7.27 -5.35
C ILE A 50 -5.53 6.41 -6.54
N SER A 51 -5.09 5.19 -6.27
CA SER A 51 -4.54 4.28 -7.27
C SER A 51 -5.57 3.32 -7.86
N GLY A 52 -6.74 3.21 -7.25
CA GLY A 52 -7.82 2.39 -7.78
C GLY A 52 -9.20 2.97 -7.46
N THR A 53 -10.08 2.90 -8.45
CA THR A 53 -11.47 3.36 -8.32
C THR A 53 -12.43 2.36 -8.96
N SER A 54 -13.73 2.53 -8.69
CA SER A 54 -14.75 1.92 -9.55
C SER A 54 -14.59 2.43 -10.99
N PRO A 55 -15.08 1.69 -12.02
CA PRO A 55 -14.92 2.08 -13.43
C PRO A 55 -15.46 3.47 -13.76
N ASP A 56 -16.52 3.91 -13.06
CA ASP A 56 -17.11 5.25 -13.19
C ASP A 56 -16.34 6.34 -12.41
N GLY A 57 -15.29 5.95 -11.67
CA GLY A 57 -14.44 6.85 -10.88
C GLY A 57 -15.07 7.38 -9.58
N ARG A 58 -16.29 6.98 -9.24
CA ARG A 58 -17.00 7.50 -8.07
C ARG A 58 -16.56 6.90 -6.75
N LEU A 59 -16.21 5.62 -6.73
CA LEU A 59 -15.82 4.91 -5.51
C LEU A 59 -14.30 4.76 -5.45
N VAL A 60 -13.71 5.14 -4.33
CA VAL A 60 -12.29 4.91 -4.05
C VAL A 60 -12.13 3.48 -3.52
N GLU A 61 -11.32 2.67 -4.20
CA GLU A 61 -11.12 1.27 -3.87
C GLU A 61 -9.71 0.97 -3.36
N LEU A 62 -8.72 1.75 -3.82
CA LEU A 62 -7.31 1.56 -3.52
C LEU A 62 -6.62 2.91 -3.37
N ILE A 63 -5.83 3.05 -2.31
CA ILE A 63 -4.97 4.21 -2.10
C ILE A 63 -3.54 3.77 -1.79
N GLU A 64 -2.58 4.63 -2.09
CA GLU A 64 -1.18 4.41 -1.76
C GLU A 64 -0.50 5.69 -1.29
N LEU A 65 0.59 5.58 -0.54
CA LEU A 65 1.39 6.70 -0.07
C LEU A 65 2.69 6.76 -0.87
N LYS A 66 2.91 7.88 -1.58
CA LYS A 66 4.02 8.06 -2.52
C LYS A 66 5.40 7.96 -1.88
N ASN A 67 5.60 8.61 -0.76
CA ASN A 67 6.90 8.72 -0.10
C ASN A 67 7.10 7.68 1.00
N HIS A 68 6.58 6.49 0.79
CA HIS A 68 6.70 5.35 1.68
C HIS A 68 7.24 4.15 0.91
N PRO A 69 8.09 3.31 1.52
CA PRO A 69 8.63 2.11 0.85
C PRO A 69 7.55 1.18 0.30
N PHE A 70 6.47 0.99 1.06
CA PHE A 70 5.30 0.26 0.64
C PHE A 70 4.13 0.60 1.58
N PHE A 71 3.16 1.34 1.09
CA PHE A 71 1.90 1.60 1.77
C PHE A 71 0.78 1.55 0.76
N ILE A 72 -0.04 0.52 0.83
CA ILE A 72 -1.24 0.35 0.02
C ILE A 72 -2.39 -0.04 0.95
N ALA A 73 -3.52 0.63 0.80
CA ALA A 73 -4.75 0.31 1.52
C ALA A 73 -5.89 0.11 0.53
N CYS A 74 -6.69 -0.91 0.74
CA CYS A 74 -7.80 -1.27 -0.14
C CYS A 74 -9.10 -1.48 0.65
N GLN A 75 -10.22 -1.30 -0.02
CA GLN A 75 -11.56 -1.57 0.51
C GLN A 75 -11.94 -3.05 0.36
N TYR A 76 -11.39 -3.73 -0.62
CA TYR A 76 -11.68 -5.14 -0.90
C TYR A 76 -10.83 -6.08 -0.04
N HIS A 77 -11.10 -7.39 -0.18
CA HIS A 77 -10.50 -8.47 0.59
C HIS A 77 -9.53 -9.30 -0.27
N PRO A 78 -8.24 -8.91 -0.39
CA PRO A 78 -7.28 -9.64 -1.22
C PRO A 78 -7.02 -11.07 -0.73
N GLU A 79 -7.25 -11.35 0.56
CA GLU A 79 -7.08 -12.68 1.13
C GLU A 79 -7.98 -13.74 0.48
N PHE A 80 -9.12 -13.35 -0.07
CA PHE A 80 -10.02 -14.28 -0.75
C PHE A 80 -9.52 -14.76 -2.10
N LEU A 81 -8.59 -14.06 -2.72
CA LEU A 81 -7.97 -14.41 -3.99
C LEU A 81 -6.52 -14.87 -3.85
N SER A 82 -5.97 -14.86 -2.64
CA SER A 82 -4.61 -15.33 -2.37
C SER A 82 -4.59 -16.84 -2.10
N ARG A 83 -3.59 -17.54 -2.65
CA ARG A 83 -3.47 -18.99 -2.52
C ARG A 83 -2.00 -19.40 -2.37
N PRO A 84 -1.71 -20.57 -1.74
CA PRO A 84 -0.36 -21.14 -1.77
C PRO A 84 0.12 -21.31 -3.22
N GLY A 85 1.33 -20.84 -3.51
CA GLY A 85 1.90 -20.85 -4.86
C GLY A 85 1.41 -19.74 -5.81
N LYS A 86 0.34 -19.02 -5.45
CA LYS A 86 -0.15 -17.85 -6.19
C LYS A 86 -0.62 -16.77 -5.21
N PRO A 87 0.31 -16.07 -4.52
CA PRO A 87 -0.05 -15.01 -3.60
C PRO A 87 -0.73 -13.86 -4.34
N HIS A 88 -1.65 -13.18 -3.66
CA HIS A 88 -2.24 -11.96 -4.20
C HIS A 88 -1.15 -10.91 -4.46
N PRO A 89 -1.22 -10.14 -5.57
CA PRO A 89 -0.19 -9.16 -5.93
C PRO A 89 0.15 -8.16 -4.83
N LEU A 90 -0.81 -7.72 -4.02
CA LEU A 90 -0.57 -6.80 -2.91
C LEU A 90 0.27 -7.45 -1.80
N PHE A 91 0.05 -8.70 -1.48
CA PHE A 91 0.86 -9.42 -0.48
C PHE A 91 2.26 -9.71 -1.01
N GLY A 92 2.38 -10.12 -2.27
CA GLY A 92 3.67 -10.30 -2.93
C GLY A 92 4.50 -9.02 -2.94
N GLY A 93 3.88 -7.89 -3.26
CA GLY A 93 4.52 -6.57 -3.25
C GLY A 93 5.00 -6.15 -1.87
N LEU A 94 4.21 -6.40 -0.82
CA LEU A 94 4.60 -6.12 0.57
C LEU A 94 5.85 -6.92 0.97
N ILE A 95 5.85 -8.21 0.71
CA ILE A 95 7.00 -9.08 1.03
C ILE A 95 8.24 -8.66 0.25
N GLN A 96 8.11 -8.36 -1.03
CA GLN A 96 9.23 -7.89 -1.86
C GLN A 96 9.82 -6.58 -1.31
N ALA A 97 8.98 -5.61 -0.97
CA ALA A 97 9.41 -4.35 -0.39
C ALA A 97 10.10 -4.55 0.97
N ALA A 98 9.59 -5.46 1.80
CA ALA A 98 10.18 -5.80 3.08
C ALA A 98 11.58 -6.44 2.92
N GLN A 99 11.74 -7.34 1.96
CA GLN A 99 13.04 -7.98 1.65
C GLN A 99 14.10 -6.95 1.22
N MET A 100 13.72 -5.94 0.47
CA MET A 100 14.64 -4.87 0.04
C MET A 100 15.13 -4.00 1.21
N ARG A 101 14.50 -4.07 2.37
CA ARG A 101 14.88 -3.30 3.57
C ARG A 101 15.65 -4.13 4.61
N VAL A 102 15.82 -5.42 4.41
CA VAL A 102 16.65 -6.26 5.27
C VAL A 102 18.11 -5.91 5.05
N PRO A 103 18.87 -5.56 6.11
CA PRO A 103 20.31 -5.32 5.98
C PRO A 103 21.02 -6.56 5.41
N SER A 104 22.00 -6.34 4.56
CA SER A 104 22.77 -7.43 3.92
C SER A 104 23.64 -8.22 4.89
N SER A 105 23.81 -7.74 6.13
CA SER A 105 24.49 -8.47 7.20
C SER A 105 23.80 -8.27 8.56
N PRO A 106 23.82 -9.30 9.44
CA PRO A 106 23.26 -9.20 10.79
C PRO A 106 23.93 -8.13 11.67
N SER A 107 25.13 -7.70 11.35
CA SER A 107 25.89 -6.67 12.07
C SER A 107 25.36 -5.25 11.86
N GLU A 108 24.62 -5.00 10.79
CA GLU A 108 24.00 -3.69 10.53
C GLU A 108 22.61 -3.54 11.16
N ALA A 109 21.98 -4.64 11.55
CA ALA A 109 20.60 -4.67 12.01
C ALA A 109 20.39 -4.07 13.41
N PHE A 110 21.41 -4.01 14.26
CA PHE A 110 21.28 -3.48 15.61
C PHE A 110 22.61 -2.95 16.15
N ASN A 111 22.82 -1.65 16.07
CA ASN A 111 23.88 -0.97 16.83
C ASN A 111 23.24 0.05 17.80
N PRO A 112 22.98 -0.33 19.07
CA PRO A 112 22.39 0.57 20.05
C PRO A 112 23.30 1.74 20.44
N GLN A 113 24.58 1.70 20.08
CA GLN A 113 25.55 2.73 20.46
C GLN A 113 25.58 3.94 19.48
N SER A 114 25.09 3.80 18.25
CA SER A 114 25.09 4.91 17.29
C SER A 114 24.17 6.07 17.68
N LYS A 115 23.12 5.80 18.46
CA LYS A 115 22.21 6.85 18.98
C LYS A 115 22.73 7.62 20.19
N ILE A 116 23.77 7.11 20.86
CA ILE A 116 24.35 7.76 22.05
C ILE A 116 25.40 8.81 21.64
N ILE A 117 26.06 8.60 20.52
CA ILE A 117 27.11 9.51 20.02
C ILE A 117 26.49 10.79 19.43
N GLU A 118 25.37 10.71 18.74
CA GLU A 118 24.67 11.90 18.21
C GLU A 118 24.09 12.79 19.31
N LYS A 119 23.64 12.22 20.43
CA LYS A 119 23.14 13.02 21.56
C LYS A 119 24.25 13.75 22.32
N LYS A 120 25.46 13.20 22.39
CA LYS A 120 26.59 13.85 23.09
C LYS A 120 27.24 14.99 22.30
N SER A 121 27.15 15.00 20.97
CA SER A 121 27.67 16.09 20.15
C SER A 121 26.73 17.29 20.09
N LEU A 122 25.47 17.15 20.45
CA LEU A 122 24.49 18.25 20.51
C LEU A 122 24.47 18.97 21.88
N GLU A 123 25.02 18.36 22.93
CA GLU A 123 25.10 18.97 24.27
C GLU A 123 26.42 19.72 24.52
N GLN A 124 27.36 19.73 23.56
CA GLN A 124 28.64 20.46 23.64
C GLN A 124 28.75 21.65 22.67
N GLN A 125 27.64 22.10 22.12
CA GLN A 125 27.48 23.35 21.39
C GLN A 125 26.50 24.25 22.12
#